data_9fe8d4b0fe368a77728917fa64095736
#
_entry.id   9fe8d4b0fe368a77728917fa64095736
#
_cell.length_a   1.000
_cell.length_b   1.000
_cell.length_c   1.000
_cell.angle_alpha   90.00
_cell.angle_beta   90.00
_cell.angle_gamma   90.00
#
_symmetry.space_group_name_H-M   'P 1'
#
loop_
_entity.id
_entity.type
_entity.pdbx_description
1 polymer ?
#
loop_
_entity_poly.entity_id
_entity_poly.type
_entity_poly.pdbx_seq_one_letter_code
_entity_poly.pdbx_strand_id
1 'polypeptide(L)'
;VRPDGKEVQLRAFGRPDGLEITAFLQRVTFPASAERCRDEWWPDTKKGPFQRDNLQETVVKDGIARVEFIVPEFQGVKVQQKNIHAYVGDGDLCAEIHLSKVAFKPQDQKLFEDLLASVKLLPDALPSAGQQIPAQPQDHDSSFYFGEGSKFYLQENYSEAANSYGKALDLEKQKRTLSKDYFRVLVDNLGMSYGISGNLPQAKATFEYGLTQDPEYPMFFYNLACTYGEMDKVDDALAQLRLAYKYKANMIAGETLPDPLKDDSFRHFVGNEEFVKAVHEMQK
;
A
#
# COMPACT_ATOMS: atom_id res chain seq x y z
N VAL A 1 -16.07 -10.32 -2.33
CA VAL A 1 -16.88 -11.09 -3.31
C VAL A 1 -17.49 -10.08 -4.26
N ARG A 2 -17.32 -10.27 -5.58
CA ARG A 2 -18.08 -9.47 -6.55
C ARG A 2 -19.57 -9.75 -6.40
N PRO A 3 -20.47 -8.81 -6.76
CA PRO A 3 -21.92 -9.00 -6.60
C PRO A 3 -22.49 -10.23 -7.31
N ASP A 4 -21.76 -10.81 -8.28
CA ASP A 4 -22.14 -12.02 -9.01
C ASP A 4 -21.74 -13.34 -8.31
N GLY A 5 -21.13 -13.27 -7.12
CA GLY A 5 -20.72 -14.43 -6.32
C GLY A 5 -19.61 -15.31 -6.90
N LYS A 6 -18.95 -14.85 -7.97
CA LYS A 6 -17.98 -15.67 -8.72
C LYS A 6 -16.54 -15.55 -8.23
N GLU A 7 -16.27 -14.61 -7.33
CA GLU A 7 -14.93 -14.28 -6.90
C GLU A 7 -14.85 -14.09 -5.38
N VAL A 8 -13.87 -14.71 -4.75
CA VAL A 8 -13.53 -14.51 -3.33
C VAL A 8 -12.10 -14.00 -3.25
N GLN A 9 -11.90 -12.91 -2.55
CA GLN A 9 -10.59 -12.35 -2.25
C GLN A 9 -10.35 -12.37 -0.75
N LEU A 10 -9.21 -12.90 -0.34
CA LEU A 10 -8.70 -12.88 1.02
C LEU A 10 -7.37 -12.15 1.05
N ARG A 11 -7.13 -11.38 2.11
CA ARG A 11 -5.86 -10.72 2.35
C ARG A 11 -5.46 -10.89 3.82
N ALA A 12 -4.24 -11.32 4.05
CA ALA A 12 -3.66 -11.46 5.38
C ALA A 12 -2.27 -10.82 5.41
N PHE A 13 -1.93 -10.21 6.54
CA PHE A 13 -0.63 -9.59 6.75
C PHE A 13 0.04 -10.23 7.94
N GLY A 14 1.26 -10.72 7.76
CA GLY A 14 2.14 -11.13 8.85
C GLY A 14 2.95 -9.95 9.34
N ARG A 15 2.70 -9.50 10.58
CA ARG A 15 3.52 -8.50 11.27
C ARG A 15 4.28 -9.21 12.41
N PRO A 16 5.54 -8.90 12.66
CA PRO A 16 6.40 -7.77 12.25
C PRO A 16 7.24 -8.05 10.98
N ASP A 17 7.09 -9.19 10.33
CA ASP A 17 8.08 -9.70 9.35
C ASP A 17 7.92 -9.16 7.92
N GLY A 18 6.96 -8.24 7.67
CA GLY A 18 6.73 -7.70 6.34
C GLY A 18 6.21 -8.72 5.31
N LEU A 19 5.61 -9.84 5.78
CA LEU A 19 4.95 -10.83 4.96
C LEU A 19 3.54 -10.36 4.62
N GLU A 20 3.20 -10.42 3.34
CA GLU A 20 1.84 -10.21 2.85
C GLU A 20 1.36 -11.45 2.12
N ILE A 21 0.11 -11.84 2.37
CA ILE A 21 -0.56 -12.94 1.69
C ILE A 21 -1.87 -12.40 1.12
N THR A 22 -2.06 -12.55 -0.18
CA THR A 22 -3.36 -12.35 -0.81
C THR A 22 -3.79 -13.64 -1.48
N ALA A 23 -5.07 -13.97 -1.39
CA ALA A 23 -5.62 -15.10 -2.09
C ALA A 23 -6.86 -14.67 -2.90
N PHE A 24 -6.95 -15.21 -4.08
CA PHE A 24 -7.99 -14.93 -5.05
C PHE A 24 -8.54 -16.27 -5.54
N LEU A 25 -9.86 -16.44 -5.56
CA LEU A 25 -10.53 -17.67 -5.98
C LEU A 25 -11.68 -17.32 -6.90
N GLN A 26 -11.75 -17.98 -8.06
CA GLN A 26 -12.78 -17.74 -9.07
C GLN A 26 -13.22 -19.04 -9.74
N ARG A 27 -14.55 -19.15 -10.06
CA ARG A 27 -15.02 -20.14 -11.02
C ARG A 27 -14.68 -19.69 -12.44
N VAL A 28 -14.17 -20.62 -13.21
CA VAL A 28 -13.75 -20.42 -14.61
C VAL A 28 -14.61 -21.26 -15.56
N THR A 29 -14.59 -20.92 -16.85
CA THR A 29 -15.39 -21.61 -17.89
C THR A 29 -14.59 -22.68 -18.63
N PHE A 30 -13.40 -22.98 -18.17
CA PHE A 30 -12.49 -23.98 -18.76
C PHE A 30 -12.11 -25.02 -17.70
N PRO A 31 -11.66 -26.21 -18.08
CA PRO A 31 -11.10 -27.17 -17.12
C PRO A 31 -9.89 -26.56 -16.43
N ALA A 32 -9.98 -26.39 -15.09
CA ALA A 32 -8.96 -25.76 -14.31
C ALA A 32 -7.84 -26.75 -13.95
N SER A 33 -6.60 -26.35 -14.17
CA SER A 33 -5.40 -26.93 -13.59
C SER A 33 -4.51 -25.80 -13.09
N ALA A 34 -3.53 -26.12 -12.27
CA ALA A 34 -2.60 -25.12 -11.76
C ALA A 34 -1.92 -24.34 -12.89
N GLU A 35 -1.42 -25.04 -13.92
CA GLU A 35 -0.77 -24.44 -15.08
C GLU A 35 -1.75 -23.60 -15.89
N ARG A 36 -2.97 -24.11 -16.10
CA ARG A 36 -3.98 -23.38 -16.90
C ARG A 36 -4.38 -22.08 -16.21
N CYS A 37 -4.59 -22.09 -14.90
CA CYS A 37 -4.90 -20.90 -14.12
C CYS A 37 -3.77 -19.87 -14.19
N ARG A 38 -2.49 -20.32 -14.07
CA ARG A 38 -1.33 -19.46 -14.26
C ARG A 38 -1.31 -18.84 -15.66
N ASP A 39 -1.46 -19.66 -16.69
CA ASP A 39 -1.31 -19.22 -18.08
C ASP A 39 -2.41 -18.22 -18.49
N GLU A 40 -3.59 -18.29 -17.88
CA GLU A 40 -4.67 -17.32 -18.08
C GLU A 40 -4.48 -16.02 -17.30
N TRP A 41 -3.94 -16.05 -16.07
CA TRP A 41 -3.93 -14.88 -15.18
C TRP A 41 -2.57 -14.18 -15.09
N TRP A 42 -1.47 -14.92 -15.18
CA TRP A 42 -0.14 -14.34 -15.07
C TRP A 42 0.19 -13.29 -16.15
N PRO A 43 -0.22 -13.41 -17.44
CA PRO A 43 0.07 -12.41 -18.45
C PRO A 43 -0.42 -11.00 -18.10
N ASP A 44 -1.55 -10.88 -17.39
CA ASP A 44 -2.09 -9.60 -16.95
C ASP A 44 -1.31 -9.05 -15.75
N THR A 45 -0.99 -9.89 -14.78
CA THR A 45 -0.15 -9.55 -13.62
C THR A 45 1.25 -9.12 -14.06
N LYS A 46 1.80 -9.76 -15.10
CA LYS A 46 3.13 -9.45 -15.66
C LYS A 46 3.22 -8.04 -16.26
N LYS A 47 2.13 -7.45 -16.70
CA LYS A 47 2.09 -6.09 -17.29
C LYS A 47 2.41 -4.97 -16.29
N GLY A 48 2.43 -5.26 -14.99
CA GLY A 48 2.75 -4.28 -13.95
C GLY A 48 4.16 -3.67 -14.09
N PRO A 49 4.37 -2.45 -13.60
CA PRO A 49 5.54 -1.61 -13.88
C PRO A 49 6.83 -2.03 -13.13
N PHE A 50 6.84 -3.15 -12.43
CA PHE A 50 7.96 -3.53 -11.57
C PHE A 50 9.08 -4.20 -12.36
N GLN A 51 10.33 -3.83 -12.08
CA GLN A 51 11.49 -4.63 -12.44
C GLN A 51 11.42 -5.96 -11.67
N ARG A 52 11.68 -7.08 -12.36
CA ARG A 52 11.62 -8.43 -11.79
C ARG A 52 12.93 -9.14 -12.01
N ASP A 53 13.72 -9.28 -10.96
CA ASP A 53 14.97 -10.04 -10.99
C ASP A 53 14.68 -11.51 -10.65
N ASN A 54 15.49 -12.42 -11.20
CA ASN A 54 15.38 -13.87 -10.98
C ASN A 54 13.99 -14.44 -11.29
N LEU A 55 13.32 -13.94 -12.34
CA LEU A 55 12.00 -14.37 -12.74
C LEU A 55 12.00 -15.83 -13.18
N GLN A 56 11.17 -16.65 -12.54
CA GLN A 56 10.91 -18.06 -12.83
C GLN A 56 9.40 -18.26 -13.05
N GLU A 57 8.98 -18.48 -14.29
CA GLU A 57 7.55 -18.54 -14.67
C GLU A 57 7.01 -19.98 -14.80
N THR A 58 7.86 -21.00 -14.79
CA THR A 58 7.51 -22.40 -15.14
C THR A 58 7.70 -23.37 -13.99
N VAL A 59 7.82 -22.89 -12.78
CA VAL A 59 7.98 -23.76 -11.62
C VAL A 59 6.66 -24.44 -11.30
N VAL A 60 6.64 -25.78 -11.30
CA VAL A 60 5.52 -26.58 -10.79
C VAL A 60 6.04 -27.46 -9.68
N LYS A 61 5.44 -27.34 -8.51
CA LYS A 61 5.83 -28.11 -7.33
C LYS A 61 4.59 -28.47 -6.49
N ASP A 62 4.45 -29.72 -6.14
CA ASP A 62 3.36 -30.22 -5.30
C ASP A 62 1.96 -29.85 -5.85
N GLY A 63 1.77 -29.88 -7.18
CA GLY A 63 0.50 -29.53 -7.83
C GLY A 63 0.20 -28.02 -7.87
N ILE A 64 1.16 -27.17 -7.53
CA ILE A 64 1.05 -25.71 -7.55
C ILE A 64 1.96 -25.16 -8.65
N ALA A 65 1.37 -24.47 -9.62
CA ALA A 65 2.15 -23.71 -10.61
C ALA A 65 2.56 -22.38 -10.00
N ARG A 66 3.85 -22.03 -10.10
CA ARG A 66 4.42 -20.85 -9.42
C ARG A 66 5.08 -19.93 -10.40
N VAL A 67 4.98 -18.64 -10.11
CA VAL A 67 5.83 -17.59 -10.68
C VAL A 67 6.56 -16.90 -9.53
N GLU A 68 7.87 -16.89 -9.58
CA GLU A 68 8.71 -16.34 -8.51
C GLU A 68 9.64 -15.26 -9.06
N PHE A 69 9.80 -14.18 -8.32
CA PHE A 69 10.74 -13.10 -8.67
C PHE A 69 11.09 -12.23 -7.45
N ILE A 70 12.13 -11.41 -7.63
CA ILE A 70 12.50 -10.35 -6.69
C ILE A 70 12.19 -9.00 -7.34
N VAL A 71 11.55 -8.11 -6.60
CA VAL A 71 11.53 -6.67 -6.90
C VAL A 71 12.67 -6.04 -6.12
N PRO A 72 13.76 -5.63 -6.77
CA PRO A 72 14.95 -5.12 -6.08
C PRO A 72 14.71 -3.73 -5.50
N GLU A 73 13.93 -2.91 -6.23
CA GLU A 73 13.70 -1.50 -5.91
C GLU A 73 12.28 -1.10 -6.26
N PHE A 74 11.69 -0.22 -5.48
CA PHE A 74 10.39 0.39 -5.73
C PHE A 74 10.48 1.90 -5.46
N GLN A 75 10.14 2.73 -6.43
CA GLN A 75 10.20 4.20 -6.35
C GLN A 75 11.53 4.75 -5.80
N GLY A 76 12.65 4.20 -6.25
CA GLY A 76 14.00 4.60 -5.80
C GLY A 76 14.43 4.02 -4.45
N VAL A 77 13.57 3.24 -3.77
CA VAL A 77 13.88 2.60 -2.50
C VAL A 77 14.21 1.12 -2.72
N LYS A 78 15.36 0.67 -2.20
CA LYS A 78 15.74 -0.75 -2.23
C LYS A 78 14.82 -1.54 -1.30
N VAL A 79 13.96 -2.38 -1.87
CA VAL A 79 12.98 -3.16 -1.11
C VAL A 79 13.36 -4.63 -0.99
N GLN A 80 14.09 -5.19 -1.96
CA GLN A 80 14.45 -6.61 -2.02
C GLN A 80 13.24 -7.50 -1.69
N GLN A 81 12.12 -7.25 -2.39
CA GLN A 81 10.87 -7.93 -2.12
C GLN A 81 10.79 -9.23 -2.91
N LYS A 82 10.76 -10.37 -2.23
CA LYS A 82 10.40 -11.66 -2.83
C LYS A 82 8.91 -11.70 -3.08
N ASN A 83 8.53 -12.16 -4.27
CA ASN A 83 7.15 -12.41 -4.68
C ASN A 83 7.01 -13.83 -5.19
N ILE A 84 5.94 -14.51 -4.77
CA ILE A 84 5.52 -15.80 -5.31
C ILE A 84 4.03 -15.70 -5.64
N HIS A 85 3.69 -15.85 -6.91
CA HIS A 85 2.33 -16.06 -7.36
C HIS A 85 2.14 -17.56 -7.55
N ALA A 86 1.30 -18.17 -6.72
CA ALA A 86 1.03 -19.59 -6.71
C ALA A 86 -0.39 -19.85 -7.21
N TYR A 87 -0.52 -20.71 -8.21
CA TYR A 87 -1.78 -21.03 -8.87
C TYR A 87 -2.17 -22.45 -8.59
N VAL A 88 -3.43 -22.67 -8.22
CA VAL A 88 -4.05 -23.97 -7.99
C VAL A 88 -5.31 -24.04 -8.81
N GLY A 89 -5.60 -25.19 -9.42
CA GLY A 89 -6.81 -25.40 -10.21
C GLY A 89 -7.36 -26.80 -10.00
N ASP A 90 -8.70 -26.89 -9.88
CA ASP A 90 -9.44 -28.14 -9.82
C ASP A 90 -10.86 -27.96 -10.35
N GLY A 91 -11.32 -28.85 -11.22
CA GLY A 91 -12.64 -28.80 -11.82
C GLY A 91 -12.89 -27.52 -12.62
N ASP A 92 -13.69 -26.62 -12.07
CA ASP A 92 -14.00 -25.29 -12.61
C ASP A 92 -13.48 -24.15 -11.71
N LEU A 93 -12.57 -24.45 -10.78
CA LEU A 93 -12.04 -23.49 -9.82
C LEU A 93 -10.58 -23.18 -10.09
N CYS A 94 -10.25 -21.90 -10.19
CA CYS A 94 -8.90 -21.38 -10.16
C CYS A 94 -8.68 -20.55 -8.90
N ALA A 95 -7.52 -20.75 -8.25
CA ALA A 95 -7.06 -19.91 -7.16
C ALA A 95 -5.67 -19.36 -7.46
N GLU A 96 -5.43 -18.10 -7.10
CA GLU A 96 -4.12 -17.48 -7.03
C GLU A 96 -3.83 -17.10 -5.57
N ILE A 97 -2.68 -17.48 -5.09
CA ILE A 97 -2.14 -17.07 -3.80
C ILE A 97 -0.87 -16.25 -4.08
N HIS A 98 -0.89 -15.00 -3.75
CA HIS A 98 0.28 -14.15 -3.84
C HIS A 98 0.90 -14.01 -2.44
N LEU A 99 2.14 -14.42 -2.31
CA LEU A 99 2.97 -14.25 -1.14
C LEU A 99 4.04 -13.21 -1.47
N SER A 100 4.19 -12.18 -0.64
CA SER A 100 5.29 -11.23 -0.78
C SER A 100 5.93 -10.89 0.56
N LYS A 101 7.24 -10.60 0.54
CA LYS A 101 8.00 -10.20 1.72
C LYS A 101 9.11 -9.24 1.33
N VAL A 102 9.07 -8.03 1.92
CA VAL A 102 10.14 -7.04 1.80
C VAL A 102 11.36 -7.44 2.64
N ALA A 103 12.53 -6.94 2.30
CA ALA A 103 13.80 -7.27 2.93
C ALA A 103 14.02 -8.79 3.04
N PHE A 104 13.62 -9.53 1.99
CA PHE A 104 13.72 -10.98 1.91
C PHE A 104 15.17 -11.46 2.13
N LYS A 105 15.30 -12.53 2.92
CA LYS A 105 16.54 -13.21 3.19
C LYS A 105 16.41 -14.70 2.85
N PRO A 106 17.49 -15.42 2.51
CA PRO A 106 17.43 -16.84 2.14
C PRO A 106 16.72 -17.74 3.18
N GLN A 107 16.84 -17.42 4.48
CA GLN A 107 16.15 -18.16 5.54
C GLN A 107 14.62 -18.02 5.50
N ASP A 108 14.08 -16.97 4.87
CA ASP A 108 12.64 -16.76 4.74
C ASP A 108 12.01 -17.70 3.70
N GLN A 109 12.82 -18.33 2.84
CA GLN A 109 12.31 -19.26 1.82
C GLN A 109 11.49 -20.40 2.43
N LYS A 110 11.93 -20.92 3.58
CA LYS A 110 11.21 -21.99 4.27
C LYS A 110 9.80 -21.56 4.67
N LEU A 111 9.60 -20.32 5.11
CA LEU A 111 8.27 -19.79 5.45
C LEU A 111 7.33 -19.84 4.25
N PHE A 112 7.79 -19.43 3.06
CA PHE A 112 6.99 -19.50 1.84
C PHE A 112 6.65 -20.96 1.47
N GLU A 113 7.61 -21.89 1.56
CA GLU A 113 7.38 -23.29 1.28
C GLU A 113 6.38 -23.91 2.24
N ASP A 114 6.50 -23.64 3.55
CA ASP A 114 5.57 -24.14 4.56
C ASP A 114 4.14 -23.60 4.34
N LEU A 115 4.00 -22.33 3.98
CA LEU A 115 2.71 -21.71 3.65
C LEU A 115 2.08 -22.37 2.42
N LEU A 116 2.84 -22.51 1.34
CA LEU A 116 2.34 -23.13 0.10
C LEU A 116 1.99 -24.62 0.30
N ALA A 117 2.76 -25.35 1.10
CA ALA A 117 2.44 -26.74 1.43
C ALA A 117 1.13 -26.89 2.23
N SER A 118 0.66 -25.85 2.89
CA SER A 118 -0.60 -25.81 3.62
C SER A 118 -1.82 -25.52 2.75
N VAL A 119 -1.61 -25.05 1.50
CA VAL A 119 -2.70 -24.70 0.59
C VAL A 119 -3.48 -25.93 0.16
N LYS A 120 -4.80 -25.87 0.33
CA LYS A 120 -5.75 -26.87 -0.14
C LYS A 120 -6.93 -26.19 -0.79
N LEU A 121 -7.25 -26.57 -2.02
CA LEU A 121 -8.50 -26.17 -2.66
C LEU A 121 -9.61 -27.09 -2.14
N LEU A 122 -10.67 -26.49 -1.61
CA LEU A 122 -11.84 -27.22 -1.11
C LEU A 122 -13.03 -26.85 -2.01
N PRO A 123 -13.33 -27.63 -3.06
CA PRO A 123 -14.37 -27.32 -4.03
C PRO A 123 -15.76 -27.10 -3.40
N ASP A 124 -16.05 -27.87 -2.34
CA ASP A 124 -17.34 -27.81 -1.63
C ASP A 124 -17.47 -26.59 -0.69
N ALA A 125 -16.39 -25.85 -0.46
CA ALA A 125 -16.43 -24.65 0.39
C ALA A 125 -17.02 -23.42 -0.34
N LEU A 126 -17.18 -23.48 -1.66
CA LEU A 126 -17.86 -22.43 -2.41
C LEU A 126 -19.36 -22.73 -2.52
N PRO A 127 -20.22 -21.74 -2.32
CA PRO A 127 -21.66 -21.89 -2.58
C PRO A 127 -21.87 -22.32 -4.03
N SER A 128 -22.81 -23.22 -4.24
CA SER A 128 -23.27 -23.58 -5.58
C SER A 128 -23.74 -22.35 -6.35
N ALA A 129 -23.53 -22.32 -7.67
CA ALA A 129 -24.01 -21.22 -8.51
C ALA A 129 -25.51 -20.98 -8.28
N GLY A 130 -25.86 -19.83 -7.68
CA GLY A 130 -27.23 -19.46 -7.34
C GLY A 130 -27.54 -19.35 -5.84
N GLN A 131 -26.70 -19.86 -4.95
CA GLN A 131 -26.81 -19.52 -3.53
C GLN A 131 -26.17 -18.16 -3.30
N GLN A 132 -26.99 -17.12 -3.06
CA GLN A 132 -26.52 -15.88 -2.49
C GLN A 132 -25.95 -16.23 -1.11
N ILE A 133 -24.63 -16.13 -0.94
CA ILE A 133 -24.08 -15.97 0.40
C ILE A 133 -24.77 -14.69 0.92
N PRO A 134 -25.46 -14.71 2.07
CA PRO A 134 -25.87 -13.48 2.71
C PRO A 134 -24.60 -12.64 2.75
N ALA A 135 -24.63 -11.45 2.16
CA ALA A 135 -23.55 -10.49 2.31
C ALA A 135 -23.42 -10.26 3.82
N GLN A 136 -22.59 -11.05 4.48
CA GLN A 136 -22.07 -10.62 5.77
C GLN A 136 -21.42 -9.29 5.45
N PRO A 137 -21.71 -8.23 6.20
CA PRO A 137 -20.92 -7.02 6.11
C PRO A 137 -19.48 -7.52 6.24
N GLN A 138 -18.72 -7.48 5.15
CA GLN A 138 -17.30 -7.70 5.25
C GLN A 138 -16.83 -6.51 6.06
N ASP A 139 -16.64 -6.72 7.36
CA ASP A 139 -15.90 -5.78 8.19
C ASP A 139 -14.46 -5.80 7.67
N HIS A 140 -14.27 -5.10 6.56
CA HIS A 140 -12.95 -4.84 6.03
C HIS A 140 -12.17 -4.09 7.11
N ASP A 141 -11.02 -4.63 7.49
CA ASP A 141 -10.16 -3.99 8.46
C ASP A 141 -9.47 -2.74 7.88
N SER A 142 -8.78 -2.00 8.71
CA SER A 142 -8.04 -0.81 8.29
C SER A 142 -6.98 -1.12 7.22
N SER A 143 -6.40 -2.32 7.24
CA SER A 143 -5.39 -2.75 6.27
C SER A 143 -5.97 -2.95 4.88
N PHE A 144 -7.19 -3.47 4.77
CA PHE A 144 -7.90 -3.58 3.50
C PHE A 144 -8.11 -2.20 2.86
N TYR A 145 -8.70 -1.27 3.61
CA TYR A 145 -8.96 0.08 3.10
C TYR A 145 -7.68 0.86 2.84
N PHE A 146 -6.62 0.64 3.62
CA PHE A 146 -5.29 1.18 3.35
C PHE A 146 -4.76 0.69 1.99
N GLY A 147 -4.88 -0.60 1.69
CA GLY A 147 -4.47 -1.17 0.41
C GLY A 147 -5.27 -0.64 -0.78
N GLU A 148 -6.60 -0.54 -0.65
CA GLU A 148 -7.45 0.07 -1.70
C GLU A 148 -7.09 1.55 -1.92
N GLY A 149 -6.86 2.31 -0.84
CA GLY A 149 -6.39 3.68 -0.93
C GLY A 149 -5.07 3.79 -1.67
N SER A 150 -4.10 2.92 -1.36
CA SER A 150 -2.79 2.89 -2.03
C SER A 150 -2.90 2.58 -3.52
N LYS A 151 -3.81 1.67 -3.90
CA LYS A 151 -4.08 1.36 -5.30
C LYS A 151 -4.63 2.57 -6.05
N PHE A 152 -5.64 3.26 -5.49
CA PHE A 152 -6.19 4.47 -6.10
C PHE A 152 -5.17 5.60 -6.15
N TYR A 153 -4.34 5.76 -5.13
CA TYR A 153 -3.27 6.75 -5.08
C TYR A 153 -2.26 6.55 -6.22
N LEU A 154 -1.82 5.31 -6.45
CA LEU A 154 -0.92 4.96 -7.57
C LEU A 154 -1.56 5.15 -8.95
N GLN A 155 -2.87 5.14 -9.03
CA GLN A 155 -3.65 5.44 -10.25
C GLN A 155 -3.96 6.93 -10.39
N GLU A 156 -3.40 7.78 -9.51
CA GLU A 156 -3.67 9.22 -9.44
C GLU A 156 -5.15 9.57 -9.22
N ASN A 157 -5.95 8.59 -8.77
CA ASN A 157 -7.34 8.79 -8.40
C ASN A 157 -7.44 9.21 -6.91
N TYR A 158 -7.00 10.43 -6.64
CA TYR A 158 -6.83 10.93 -5.28
C TYR A 158 -8.15 11.05 -4.50
N SER A 159 -9.26 11.27 -5.18
CA SER A 159 -10.58 11.33 -4.55
C SER A 159 -10.99 9.98 -3.95
N GLU A 160 -10.85 8.89 -4.72
CA GLU A 160 -11.13 7.53 -4.24
C GLU A 160 -10.08 7.05 -3.25
N ALA A 161 -8.81 7.48 -3.42
CA ALA A 161 -7.77 7.23 -2.45
C ALA A 161 -8.14 7.84 -1.08
N ALA A 162 -8.56 9.11 -1.05
CA ALA A 162 -9.00 9.77 0.17
C ALA A 162 -10.20 9.08 0.83
N ASN A 163 -11.18 8.61 0.04
CA ASN A 163 -12.33 7.85 0.55
C ASN A 163 -11.87 6.54 1.24
N SER A 164 -10.98 5.81 0.61
CA SER A 164 -10.49 4.53 1.12
C SER A 164 -9.58 4.72 2.33
N TYR A 165 -8.61 5.61 2.26
CA TYR A 165 -7.76 5.94 3.41
C TYR A 165 -8.55 6.53 4.58
N GLY A 166 -9.61 7.32 4.31
CA GLY A 166 -10.51 7.85 5.33
C GLY A 166 -11.19 6.73 6.13
N LYS A 167 -11.73 5.71 5.43
CA LYS A 167 -12.29 4.51 6.07
C LYS A 167 -11.26 3.76 6.92
N ALA A 168 -10.03 3.60 6.39
CA ALA A 168 -8.94 2.99 7.13
C ALA A 168 -8.64 3.76 8.42
N LEU A 169 -8.57 5.09 8.33
CA LEU A 169 -8.30 5.95 9.49
C LEU A 169 -9.43 5.90 10.52
N ASP A 170 -10.70 5.84 10.09
CA ASP A 170 -11.84 5.74 11.01
C ASP A 170 -11.84 4.41 11.78
N LEU A 171 -11.43 3.30 11.16
CA LEU A 171 -11.21 2.02 11.83
C LEU A 171 -10.02 2.09 12.81
N GLU A 172 -8.92 2.72 12.43
CA GLU A 172 -7.76 2.92 13.30
C GLU A 172 -8.07 3.82 14.52
N LYS A 173 -8.99 4.78 14.39
CA LYS A 173 -9.48 5.59 15.52
C LYS A 173 -10.29 4.73 16.51
N GLN A 174 -11.06 3.77 16.01
CA GLN A 174 -11.82 2.85 16.87
C GLN A 174 -10.91 1.82 17.54
N LYS A 175 -10.00 1.23 16.77
CA LYS A 175 -9.03 0.23 17.24
C LYS A 175 -7.76 0.30 16.44
N ARG A 176 -6.66 0.69 17.09
CA ARG A 176 -5.34 0.72 16.47
C ARG A 176 -4.85 -0.70 16.15
N THR A 177 -4.69 -0.99 14.86
CA THR A 177 -4.22 -2.28 14.33
C THR A 177 -3.00 -2.12 13.44
N LEU A 178 -2.84 -0.97 12.78
CA LEU A 178 -1.67 -0.66 11.97
C LEU A 178 -0.43 -0.42 12.85
N SER A 179 0.75 -0.85 12.38
CA SER A 179 2.00 -0.49 13.02
C SER A 179 2.18 1.05 13.00
N LYS A 180 3.09 1.55 13.82
CA LYS A 180 3.37 2.99 13.88
C LYS A 180 3.69 3.56 12.50
N ASP A 181 4.56 2.89 11.73
CA ASP A 181 4.98 3.37 10.42
C ASP A 181 3.87 3.30 9.38
N TYR A 182 3.09 2.21 9.35
CA TYR A 182 1.91 2.14 8.47
C TYR A 182 0.84 3.17 8.81
N PHE A 183 0.66 3.49 10.09
CA PHE A 183 -0.24 4.57 10.50
C PHE A 183 0.25 5.94 10.02
N ARG A 184 1.56 6.21 10.11
CA ARG A 184 2.20 7.41 9.57
C ARG A 184 1.91 7.54 8.07
N VAL A 185 2.18 6.48 7.31
CA VAL A 185 1.92 6.43 5.86
C VAL A 185 0.43 6.59 5.54
N LEU A 186 -0.48 6.00 6.34
CA LEU A 186 -1.92 6.16 6.16
C LEU A 186 -2.34 7.63 6.27
N VAL A 187 -1.93 8.29 7.33
CA VAL A 187 -2.29 9.70 7.59
C VAL A 187 -1.67 10.61 6.53
N ASP A 188 -0.43 10.31 6.15
CA ASP A 188 0.32 11.06 5.15
C ASP A 188 -0.37 11.01 3.78
N ASN A 189 -0.63 9.80 3.29
CA ASN A 189 -1.28 9.60 2.00
C ASN A 189 -2.72 10.12 1.98
N LEU A 190 -3.46 10.04 3.09
CA LEU A 190 -4.79 10.63 3.20
C LEU A 190 -4.75 12.15 3.09
N GLY A 191 -3.86 12.80 3.85
CA GLY A 191 -3.69 14.25 3.81
C GLY A 191 -3.22 14.73 2.42
N MET A 192 -2.26 14.03 1.81
CA MET A 192 -1.80 14.31 0.45
C MET A 192 -2.93 14.13 -0.58
N SER A 193 -3.74 13.06 -0.46
CA SER A 193 -4.88 12.84 -1.36
C SER A 193 -5.88 13.98 -1.30
N TYR A 194 -6.17 14.51 -0.10
CA TYR A 194 -7.00 15.70 0.05
C TYR A 194 -6.33 16.95 -0.54
N GLY A 195 -5.03 17.17 -0.29
CA GLY A 195 -4.28 18.33 -0.78
C GLY A 195 -4.25 18.38 -2.31
N ILE A 196 -3.87 17.28 -2.95
CA ILE A 196 -3.79 17.17 -4.41
C ILE A 196 -5.19 17.32 -5.05
N SER A 197 -6.25 16.86 -4.38
CA SER A 197 -7.64 17.07 -4.83
C SER A 197 -8.16 18.48 -4.56
N GLY A 198 -7.35 19.39 -4.02
CA GLY A 198 -7.73 20.78 -3.72
C GLY A 198 -8.51 20.94 -2.41
N ASN A 199 -8.71 19.88 -1.63
CA ASN A 199 -9.40 19.98 -0.32
C ASN A 199 -8.42 20.31 0.80
N LEU A 200 -7.82 21.49 0.73
CA LEU A 200 -6.82 21.97 1.69
C LEU A 200 -7.30 21.98 3.16
N PRO A 201 -8.57 22.29 3.49
CA PRO A 201 -9.04 22.21 4.87
C PRO A 201 -8.98 20.78 5.44
N GLN A 202 -9.33 19.76 4.65
CA GLN A 202 -9.27 18.36 5.08
C GLN A 202 -7.82 17.87 5.15
N ALA A 203 -6.95 18.27 4.21
CA ALA A 203 -5.51 17.99 4.26
C ALA A 203 -4.91 18.50 5.57
N LYS A 204 -5.14 19.79 5.89
CA LYS A 204 -4.70 20.42 7.13
C LYS A 204 -5.18 19.64 8.37
N ALA A 205 -6.50 19.39 8.47
CA ALA A 205 -7.07 18.67 9.61
C ALA A 205 -6.49 17.25 9.77
N THR A 206 -6.18 16.58 8.66
CA THR A 206 -5.58 15.24 8.66
C THR A 206 -4.16 15.26 9.22
N PHE A 207 -3.31 16.19 8.78
CA PHE A 207 -1.94 16.30 9.31
C PHE A 207 -1.93 16.77 10.75
N GLU A 208 -2.79 17.72 11.14
CA GLU A 208 -2.95 18.13 12.54
C GLU A 208 -3.37 16.95 13.43
N TYR A 209 -4.31 16.12 12.96
CA TYR A 209 -4.65 14.87 13.65
C TYR A 209 -3.44 13.95 13.76
N GLY A 210 -2.67 13.76 12.69
CA GLY A 210 -1.43 12.99 12.71
C GLY A 210 -0.47 13.46 13.80
N LEU A 211 -0.29 14.78 13.92
CA LEU A 211 0.55 15.39 14.96
C LEU A 211 0.01 15.19 16.37
N THR A 212 -1.30 15.02 16.58
CA THR A 212 -1.83 14.62 17.90
C THR A 212 -1.47 13.18 18.26
N GLN A 213 -1.23 12.32 17.28
CA GLN A 213 -0.93 10.90 17.48
C GLN A 213 0.58 10.62 17.49
N ASP A 214 1.35 11.39 16.73
CA ASP A 214 2.81 11.32 16.66
C ASP A 214 3.40 12.73 16.51
N PRO A 215 3.59 13.44 17.63
CA PRO A 215 3.92 14.88 17.64
C PRO A 215 5.34 15.20 17.17
N GLU A 216 6.14 14.21 16.86
CA GLU A 216 7.52 14.39 16.43
C GLU A 216 7.79 13.74 15.04
N TYR A 217 6.76 13.30 14.30
CA TYR A 217 6.97 12.76 12.97
C TYR A 217 7.11 13.89 11.95
N PRO A 218 8.28 14.03 11.30
CA PRO A 218 8.62 15.21 10.51
C PRO A 218 7.79 15.37 9.25
N MET A 219 7.34 14.27 8.61
CA MET A 219 6.56 14.36 7.37
C MET A 219 5.18 15.01 7.59
N PHE A 220 4.56 14.83 8.77
CA PHE A 220 3.31 15.54 9.07
C PHE A 220 3.51 17.05 9.12
N PHE A 221 4.61 17.53 9.69
CA PHE A 221 4.95 18.94 9.67
C PHE A 221 5.27 19.42 8.26
N TYR A 222 6.04 18.64 7.48
CA TYR A 222 6.39 18.99 6.12
C TYR A 222 5.14 19.14 5.23
N ASN A 223 4.26 18.15 5.24
CA ASN A 223 3.04 18.17 4.43
C ASN A 223 2.00 19.18 4.92
N LEU A 224 1.99 19.50 6.22
CA LEU A 224 1.22 20.61 6.75
C LEU A 224 1.79 21.96 6.24
N ALA A 225 3.11 22.09 6.15
CA ALA A 225 3.75 23.26 5.54
C ALA A 225 3.40 23.39 4.05
N CYS A 226 3.41 22.29 3.28
CA CYS A 226 2.93 22.28 1.90
C CYS A 226 1.47 22.74 1.80
N THR A 227 0.61 22.27 2.70
CA THR A 227 -0.80 22.69 2.76
C THR A 227 -0.91 24.19 3.02
N TYR A 228 -0.10 24.75 3.92
CA TYR A 228 -0.05 26.21 4.13
C TYR A 228 0.55 26.96 2.92
N GLY A 229 1.50 26.34 2.22
CA GLY A 229 2.05 26.88 0.96
C GLY A 229 0.97 27.07 -0.10
N GLU A 230 0.15 26.04 -0.32
CA GLU A 230 -0.99 26.12 -1.24
C GLU A 230 -2.11 27.09 -0.77
N MET A 231 -2.13 27.45 0.52
CA MET A 231 -3.02 28.48 1.09
C MET A 231 -2.41 29.90 1.07
N ASP A 232 -1.24 30.10 0.47
CA ASP A 232 -0.48 31.35 0.48
C ASP A 232 -0.12 31.90 1.90
N LYS A 233 0.08 31.00 2.87
CA LYS A 233 0.39 31.31 4.28
C LYS A 233 1.86 31.09 4.60
N VAL A 234 2.73 31.99 4.17
CA VAL A 234 4.19 31.83 4.24
C VAL A 234 4.71 31.64 5.68
N ASP A 235 4.19 32.42 6.63
CA ASP A 235 4.64 32.34 8.03
C ASP A 235 4.27 31.02 8.69
N ASP A 236 3.02 30.55 8.45
CA ASP A 236 2.55 29.25 8.94
C ASP A 236 3.37 28.12 8.28
N ALA A 237 3.65 28.20 6.98
CA ALA A 237 4.49 27.24 6.27
C ALA A 237 5.90 27.18 6.85
N LEU A 238 6.55 28.32 7.06
CA LEU A 238 7.88 28.40 7.66
C LEU A 238 7.91 27.83 9.09
N ALA A 239 6.87 28.10 9.89
CA ALA A 239 6.76 27.56 11.24
C ALA A 239 6.74 26.01 11.22
N GLN A 240 5.99 25.41 10.30
CA GLN A 240 5.91 23.95 10.17
C GLN A 240 7.22 23.36 9.59
N LEU A 241 7.83 23.99 8.58
CA LEU A 241 9.12 23.56 8.05
C LEU A 241 10.21 23.52 9.14
N ARG A 242 10.28 24.53 10.02
CA ARG A 242 11.21 24.52 11.15
C ARG A 242 11.03 23.28 12.05
N LEU A 243 9.79 22.87 12.30
CA LEU A 243 9.49 21.68 13.09
C LEU A 243 9.84 20.39 12.33
N ALA A 244 9.57 20.32 11.02
CA ALA A 244 9.97 19.19 10.19
C ALA A 244 11.49 18.96 10.24
N TYR A 245 12.28 20.01 10.06
CA TYR A 245 13.75 19.92 10.14
C TYR A 245 14.25 19.63 11.57
N LYS A 246 13.61 20.21 12.59
CA LYS A 246 13.93 19.91 14.00
C LYS A 246 13.81 18.43 14.33
N TYR A 247 12.75 17.76 13.83
CA TYR A 247 12.47 16.36 14.11
C TYR A 247 12.94 15.40 13.01
N LYS A 248 13.77 15.86 12.08
CA LYS A 248 14.24 15.09 10.92
C LYS A 248 14.78 13.69 11.25
N ALA A 249 15.35 13.50 12.45
CA ALA A 249 15.88 12.20 12.88
C ALA A 249 14.79 11.14 13.12
N ASN A 250 13.51 11.55 13.23
CA ASN A 250 12.38 10.66 13.54
C ASN A 250 11.65 10.14 12.29
N MET A 251 12.24 10.28 11.11
CA MET A 251 11.68 9.77 9.86
C MET A 251 11.65 8.23 9.84
N ILE A 252 10.76 7.68 9.04
CA ILE A 252 10.78 6.25 8.73
C ILE A 252 12.09 5.94 8.00
N ALA A 253 12.67 4.79 8.29
CA ALA A 253 13.93 4.40 7.67
C ALA A 253 13.83 4.39 6.13
N GLY A 254 14.69 5.14 5.47
CA GLY A 254 14.70 5.30 4.02
C GLY A 254 13.97 6.54 3.48
N GLU A 255 13.17 7.23 4.31
CA GLU A 255 12.58 8.51 3.93
C GLU A 255 13.59 9.67 4.03
N THR A 256 13.35 10.69 3.25
CA THR A 256 14.10 11.96 3.29
C THR A 256 13.13 13.12 3.19
N LEU A 257 13.40 14.21 3.93
CA LEU A 257 12.63 15.45 3.74
C LEU A 257 12.90 16.01 2.34
N PRO A 258 11.85 16.34 1.58
CA PRO A 258 12.02 17.02 0.30
C PRO A 258 12.67 18.41 0.48
N ASP A 259 13.20 18.95 -0.61
CA ASP A 259 13.76 20.30 -0.63
C ASP A 259 12.63 21.33 -0.87
N PRO A 260 12.30 22.19 0.11
CA PRO A 260 11.21 23.15 -0.04
C PRO A 260 11.40 24.14 -1.21
N LEU A 261 12.64 24.40 -1.64
CA LEU A 261 12.90 25.28 -2.78
C LEU A 261 12.62 24.64 -4.14
N LYS A 262 12.36 23.33 -4.16
CA LYS A 262 12.01 22.54 -5.37
C LYS A 262 10.61 21.97 -5.33
N ASP A 263 9.90 22.11 -4.21
CA ASP A 263 8.55 21.60 -4.03
C ASP A 263 7.53 22.61 -4.56
N ASP A 264 6.66 22.14 -5.45
CA ASP A 264 5.67 22.98 -6.13
C ASP A 264 4.71 23.68 -5.17
N SER A 265 4.49 23.13 -3.98
CA SER A 265 3.64 23.73 -2.94
C SER A 265 4.17 25.10 -2.45
N PHE A 266 5.46 25.37 -2.64
CA PHE A 266 6.10 26.62 -2.24
C PHE A 266 6.49 27.53 -3.42
N ARG A 267 6.04 27.21 -4.66
CA ARG A 267 6.40 27.95 -5.89
C ARG A 267 6.19 29.47 -5.80
N HIS A 268 5.18 29.89 -5.02
CA HIS A 268 4.89 31.32 -4.81
C HIS A 268 5.89 32.00 -3.87
N PHE A 269 6.66 31.23 -3.10
CA PHE A 269 7.59 31.74 -2.08
C PHE A 269 9.05 31.72 -2.51
N VAL A 270 9.41 31.03 -3.62
CA VAL A 270 10.82 30.95 -4.07
C VAL A 270 11.42 32.29 -4.49
N GLY A 271 10.60 33.30 -4.75
CA GLY A 271 11.01 34.69 -4.97
C GLY A 271 11.11 35.54 -3.69
N ASN A 272 10.72 35.00 -2.54
CA ASN A 272 10.79 35.71 -1.26
C ASN A 272 12.14 35.44 -0.59
N GLU A 273 12.98 36.47 -0.45
CA GLU A 273 14.34 36.36 0.12
C GLU A 273 14.32 35.81 1.56
N GLU A 274 13.31 36.19 2.37
CA GLU A 274 13.18 35.72 3.75
C GLU A 274 12.85 34.22 3.80
N PHE A 275 11.96 33.75 2.92
CA PHE A 275 11.64 32.33 2.81
C PHE A 275 12.86 31.51 2.41
N VAL A 276 13.56 31.92 1.33
CA VAL A 276 14.76 31.26 0.82
C VAL A 276 15.86 31.20 1.87
N LYS A 277 16.12 32.31 2.55
CA LYS A 277 17.09 32.38 3.66
C LYS A 277 16.73 31.46 4.79
N ALA A 278 15.48 31.46 5.22
CA ALA A 278 15.01 30.58 6.29
C ALA A 278 15.16 29.08 5.94
N VAL A 279 14.84 28.68 4.69
CA VAL A 279 15.04 27.31 4.22
C VAL A 279 16.52 26.94 4.24
N HIS A 280 17.41 27.76 3.72
CA HIS A 280 18.86 27.49 3.76
C HIS A 280 19.42 27.39 5.19
N GLU A 281 18.86 28.14 6.15
CA GLU A 281 19.25 28.05 7.55
C GLU A 281 18.82 26.71 8.18
N MET A 282 17.64 26.17 7.81
CA MET A 282 17.13 24.87 8.29
C MET A 282 17.89 23.68 7.69
N GLN A 283 18.47 23.84 6.49
CA GLN A 283 19.21 22.77 5.80
C GLN A 283 20.65 22.59 6.29
N LYS A 284 21.19 23.51 7.08
CA LYS A 284 22.54 23.43 7.69
C LYS A 284 22.55 22.48 8.87
#